data_96894bc4ef473e02d496b604ba7a2bcf
#
_entry.id   96894bc4ef473e02d496b604ba7a2bcf
#
_cell.length_a   1.000
_cell.length_b   1.000
_cell.length_c   1.000
_cell.angle_alpha   90.00
_cell.angle_beta   90.00
_cell.angle_gamma   90.00
#
_symmetry.space_group_name_H-M   'P 1'
#
loop_
_entity.id
_entity.type
_entity.pdbx_description
1 polymer ?
#
loop_
_entity_poly.entity_id
_entity_poly.type
_entity_poly.pdbx_seq_one_letter_code
_entity_poly.pdbx_strand_id
1 'polypeptide(L)'
;MGAYDFNFDLPAGESFAPTPERVAAYAKLLPKDNFGFAPRVTDRDAWDKWQEDPFGQHVLSEARRLAKEPTPELTDDAFNRCLDDDSVTEINVLIPAVRERNTVFLLAEAIFDQGEFLKVIESDARQLGQLGTWIHPGNDLDRKNLRRETFDNDLGSCHHAVNFAQFYYILGPRLSEDFRNYLSSEVDRRFFSPLRNRIEAERDIDWWLIVKHNWNPVCLSCYAHAAAAMLPRVQDRAWWFAFAEMHTYNFTDGFADDGLCTEGVAYWGYGVSHY
;
A
#
# COMPACT_ATOMS: atom_id res chain seq x y z
N MET A 1 -20.93 -13.39 7.03
CA MET A 1 -21.18 -11.99 7.45
C MET A 1 -21.86 -11.32 6.28
N GLY A 2 -23.05 -10.74 6.46
CA GLY A 2 -23.79 -10.11 5.37
C GLY A 2 -23.01 -8.92 4.80
N ALA A 3 -23.12 -8.73 3.48
CA ALA A 3 -22.62 -7.54 2.83
C ALA A 3 -23.18 -6.31 3.55
N TYR A 4 -22.30 -5.49 4.08
CA TYR A 4 -22.70 -4.20 4.63
C TYR A 4 -23.04 -3.30 3.46
N ASP A 5 -24.34 -3.05 3.29
CA ASP A 5 -24.85 -2.05 2.33
C ASP A 5 -24.62 -0.66 2.96
N PHE A 6 -23.46 -0.09 2.72
CA PHE A 6 -23.13 1.25 3.18
C PHE A 6 -23.53 2.28 2.11
N ASN A 7 -24.82 2.55 2.01
CA ASN A 7 -25.29 3.75 1.34
C ASN A 7 -25.02 4.95 2.27
N PHE A 8 -23.93 5.66 2.01
CA PHE A 8 -23.63 6.92 2.67
C PHE A 8 -24.02 8.07 1.76
N ASP A 9 -25.11 8.72 2.13
CA ASP A 9 -25.42 10.05 1.62
C ASP A 9 -24.60 11.06 2.44
N LEU A 10 -23.63 11.71 1.78
CA LEU A 10 -23.00 12.91 2.38
C LEU A 10 -24.09 13.95 2.67
N PRO A 11 -23.95 14.73 3.77
CA PRO A 11 -24.76 15.90 3.96
C PRO A 11 -24.72 16.79 2.72
N ALA A 12 -25.87 17.37 2.37
CA ALA A 12 -25.99 18.17 1.15
C ALA A 12 -24.92 19.31 1.12
N GLY A 13 -24.05 19.26 0.11
CA GLY A 13 -22.98 20.24 -0.08
C GLY A 13 -21.60 19.82 0.46
N GLU A 14 -21.46 18.64 1.06
CA GLU A 14 -20.16 18.07 1.42
C GLU A 14 -19.64 17.17 0.29
N SER A 15 -18.32 17.17 0.08
CA SER A 15 -17.62 16.33 -0.88
C SER A 15 -16.55 15.50 -0.18
N PHE A 16 -16.33 14.29 -0.65
CA PHE A 16 -15.19 13.47 -0.21
C PHE A 16 -13.85 13.99 -0.76
N ALA A 17 -13.88 14.79 -1.82
CA ALA A 17 -12.66 15.37 -2.38
C ALA A 17 -12.15 16.55 -1.54
N PRO A 18 -10.82 16.69 -1.35
CA PRO A 18 -10.26 17.85 -0.70
C PRO A 18 -10.50 19.12 -1.53
N THR A 19 -10.75 20.24 -0.84
CA THR A 19 -10.95 21.53 -1.53
C THR A 19 -9.67 22.00 -2.24
N PRO A 20 -9.78 22.77 -3.34
CA PRO A 20 -8.63 23.33 -4.04
C PRO A 20 -7.70 24.15 -3.11
N GLU A 21 -8.25 24.87 -2.13
CA GLU A 21 -7.49 25.65 -1.16
C GLU A 21 -6.65 24.76 -0.25
N ARG A 22 -7.20 23.64 0.21
CA ARG A 22 -6.49 22.66 1.04
C ARG A 22 -5.36 21.99 0.24
N VAL A 23 -5.63 21.58 -0.99
CA VAL A 23 -4.61 21.06 -1.91
C VAL A 23 -3.49 22.07 -2.14
N ALA A 24 -3.84 23.35 -2.40
CA ALA A 24 -2.86 24.41 -2.58
C ALA A 24 -2.02 24.69 -1.32
N ALA A 25 -2.59 24.51 -0.13
CA ALA A 25 -1.85 24.61 1.13
C ALA A 25 -0.79 23.50 1.24
N TYR A 26 -1.17 22.26 1.01
CA TYR A 26 -0.24 21.13 1.00
C TYR A 26 0.85 21.26 -0.08
N ALA A 27 0.50 21.73 -1.28
CA ALA A 27 1.47 21.93 -2.35
C ALA A 27 2.59 22.94 -2.01
N LYS A 28 2.33 23.87 -1.07
CA LYS A 28 3.35 24.80 -0.54
C LYS A 28 4.25 24.17 0.52
N LEU A 29 3.78 23.15 1.22
CA LEU A 29 4.51 22.48 2.31
C LEU A 29 5.36 21.30 1.80
N LEU A 30 4.89 20.60 0.77
CA LEU A 30 5.55 19.41 0.26
C LEU A 30 6.80 19.76 -0.56
N PRO A 31 7.84 18.89 -0.53
CA PRO A 31 8.99 19.02 -1.43
C PRO A 31 8.56 19.07 -2.90
N LYS A 32 9.34 19.76 -3.73
CA LYS A 32 9.07 19.82 -5.19
C LYS A 32 9.19 18.44 -5.83
N ASP A 33 10.22 17.69 -5.44
CA ASP A 33 10.46 16.34 -5.92
C ASP A 33 9.71 15.31 -5.07
N ASN A 34 9.51 14.11 -5.61
CA ASN A 34 8.99 12.99 -4.87
C ASN A 34 9.97 12.58 -3.75
N PHE A 35 9.42 12.06 -2.66
CA PHE A 35 10.17 11.69 -1.47
C PHE A 35 9.60 10.41 -0.86
N GLY A 36 10.42 9.70 -0.08
CA GLY A 36 10.02 8.47 0.60
C GLY A 36 10.34 8.54 2.09
N PHE A 37 9.86 7.55 2.83
CA PHE A 37 10.12 7.39 4.27
C PHE A 37 11.49 6.76 4.57
N ALA A 38 12.22 6.32 3.52
CA ALA A 38 13.59 5.84 3.62
C ALA A 38 14.44 6.50 2.54
N PRO A 39 15.76 6.59 2.72
CA PRO A 39 16.68 7.15 1.74
C PRO A 39 16.67 6.35 0.42
N ARG A 40 17.03 6.99 -0.69
CA ARG A 40 17.29 6.26 -1.94
C ARG A 40 18.53 5.37 -1.78
N VAL A 41 18.60 4.29 -2.54
CA VAL A 41 19.75 3.37 -2.53
C VAL A 41 21.08 4.08 -2.81
N THR A 42 21.05 5.19 -3.52
CA THR A 42 22.23 6.04 -3.82
C THR A 42 22.71 6.89 -2.65
N ASP A 43 21.92 7.04 -1.60
CA ASP A 43 22.33 7.73 -0.37
C ASP A 43 23.12 6.74 0.53
N ARG A 44 24.38 6.52 0.15
CA ARG A 44 25.20 5.48 0.78
C ARG A 44 25.51 5.77 2.25
N ASP A 45 25.63 7.03 2.65
CA ASP A 45 25.88 7.41 4.05
C ASP A 45 24.76 6.91 5.00
N ALA A 46 23.54 6.84 4.48
CA ALA A 46 22.41 6.32 5.24
C ALA A 46 22.40 4.78 5.34
N TRP A 47 22.91 4.08 4.31
CA TRP A 47 22.81 2.63 4.20
C TRP A 47 24.08 1.87 4.60
N ASP A 48 25.28 2.38 4.30
CA ASP A 48 26.54 1.65 4.49
C ASP A 48 26.82 1.29 5.96
N LYS A 49 26.33 2.10 6.89
CA LYS A 49 26.44 1.82 8.33
C LYS A 49 25.78 0.50 8.76
N TRP A 50 24.83 -0.01 7.98
CA TRP A 50 24.12 -1.26 8.26
C TRP A 50 24.83 -2.49 7.69
N GLN A 51 25.83 -2.34 6.81
CA GLN A 51 26.50 -3.47 6.17
C GLN A 51 27.23 -4.38 7.17
N GLU A 52 27.89 -3.77 8.16
CA GLU A 52 28.61 -4.49 9.23
C GLU A 52 27.75 -4.76 10.46
N ASP A 53 26.54 -4.19 10.51
CA ASP A 53 25.60 -4.36 11.63
C ASP A 53 24.98 -5.77 11.60
N PRO A 54 24.77 -6.41 12.78
CA PRO A 54 24.12 -7.72 12.86
C PRO A 54 22.75 -7.76 12.16
N PHE A 55 22.00 -6.68 12.18
CA PHE A 55 20.71 -6.59 11.46
C PHE A 55 20.92 -6.66 9.95
N GLY A 56 21.83 -5.88 9.38
CA GLY A 56 22.12 -5.88 7.95
C GLY A 56 22.64 -7.25 7.48
N GLN A 57 23.53 -7.87 8.25
CA GLN A 57 24.02 -9.22 7.97
C GLN A 57 22.89 -10.29 8.02
N HIS A 58 21.99 -10.16 8.98
CA HIS A 58 20.81 -11.03 9.05
C HIS A 58 19.91 -10.86 7.82
N VAL A 59 19.62 -9.61 7.43
CA VAL A 59 18.82 -9.30 6.23
C VAL A 59 19.46 -9.89 4.97
N LEU A 60 20.78 -9.76 4.79
CA LEU A 60 21.49 -10.35 3.65
C LEU A 60 21.42 -11.88 3.63
N SER A 61 21.62 -12.51 4.79
CA SER A 61 21.53 -13.96 4.94
C SER A 61 20.13 -14.47 4.58
N GLU A 62 19.10 -13.78 5.06
CA GLU A 62 17.72 -14.12 4.81
C GLU A 62 17.33 -13.90 3.34
N ALA A 63 17.78 -12.79 2.74
CA ALA A 63 17.57 -12.54 1.32
C ALA A 63 18.19 -13.65 0.44
N ARG A 64 19.41 -14.06 0.76
CA ARG A 64 20.07 -15.17 0.05
C ARG A 64 19.40 -16.53 0.27
N ARG A 65 18.80 -16.75 1.42
CA ARG A 65 17.98 -17.93 1.70
C ARG A 65 16.72 -17.91 0.84
N LEU A 66 15.95 -16.82 0.90
CA LEU A 66 14.71 -16.64 0.17
C LEU A 66 14.91 -16.68 -1.36
N ALA A 67 16.03 -16.15 -1.87
CA ALA A 67 16.34 -16.18 -3.30
C ALA A 67 16.51 -17.60 -3.87
N LYS A 68 16.77 -18.61 -3.02
CA LYS A 68 16.87 -20.03 -3.41
C LYS A 68 15.53 -20.75 -3.33
N GLU A 69 14.53 -20.14 -2.70
CA GLU A 69 13.19 -20.69 -2.58
C GLU A 69 12.30 -20.19 -3.73
N PRO A 70 11.36 -21.01 -4.18
CA PRO A 70 10.39 -20.54 -5.17
C PRO A 70 9.59 -19.35 -4.62
N THR A 71 9.19 -18.47 -5.52
CA THR A 71 8.24 -17.42 -5.17
C THR A 71 6.94 -18.04 -4.69
N PRO A 72 6.34 -17.59 -3.57
CA PRO A 72 5.04 -18.10 -3.13
C PRO A 72 3.99 -17.99 -4.25
N GLU A 73 3.27 -19.09 -4.47
CA GLU A 73 2.29 -19.22 -5.57
C GLU A 73 0.97 -18.50 -5.23
N LEU A 74 1.03 -17.18 -5.07
CA LEU A 74 -0.15 -16.34 -4.97
C LEU A 74 -0.73 -16.17 -6.38
N THR A 75 -1.85 -16.85 -6.65
CA THR A 75 -2.48 -16.92 -7.98
C THR A 75 -3.99 -16.69 -7.90
N ASP A 76 -4.61 -16.34 -9.03
CA ASP A 76 -6.07 -16.21 -9.12
C ASP A 76 -6.77 -17.53 -8.74
N ASP A 77 -6.16 -18.68 -9.00
CA ASP A 77 -6.69 -19.98 -8.58
C ASP A 77 -6.65 -20.16 -7.05
N ALA A 78 -5.62 -19.67 -6.37
CA ALA A 78 -5.57 -19.67 -4.90
C ALA A 78 -6.67 -18.80 -4.31
N PHE A 79 -6.95 -17.64 -4.91
CA PHE A 79 -8.08 -16.78 -4.52
C PHE A 79 -9.44 -17.49 -4.76
N ASN A 80 -9.61 -18.16 -5.90
CA ASN A 80 -10.83 -18.90 -6.20
C ASN A 80 -11.04 -20.05 -5.21
N ARG A 81 -10.01 -20.85 -4.92
CA ARG A 81 -10.10 -21.91 -3.90
C ARG A 81 -10.51 -21.39 -2.54
N CYS A 82 -9.91 -20.27 -2.13
CA CYS A 82 -10.28 -19.63 -0.86
C CYS A 82 -11.78 -19.30 -0.78
N LEU A 83 -12.35 -18.78 -1.85
CA LEU A 83 -13.77 -18.43 -1.91
C LEU A 83 -14.68 -19.66 -2.08
N ASP A 84 -14.25 -20.70 -2.81
CA ASP A 84 -15.04 -21.90 -3.05
C ASP A 84 -15.09 -22.82 -1.82
N ASP A 85 -14.00 -22.91 -1.08
CA ASP A 85 -13.83 -23.80 0.09
C ASP A 85 -14.20 -23.09 1.41
N ASP A 86 -14.57 -21.81 1.37
CA ASP A 86 -14.78 -20.93 2.55
C ASP A 86 -13.57 -21.01 3.53
N SER A 87 -12.34 -21.06 2.97
CA SER A 87 -11.11 -21.24 3.71
C SER A 87 -10.07 -20.18 3.35
N VAL A 88 -9.83 -19.26 4.28
CA VAL A 88 -8.82 -18.20 4.14
C VAL A 88 -7.40 -18.65 4.53
N THR A 89 -7.20 -19.90 4.93
CA THR A 89 -5.94 -20.39 5.52
C THR A 89 -4.77 -20.25 4.54
N GLU A 90 -4.94 -20.68 3.30
CA GLU A 90 -3.89 -20.61 2.27
C GLU A 90 -3.50 -19.15 2.01
N ILE A 91 -4.47 -18.29 1.77
CA ILE A 91 -4.26 -16.87 1.46
C ILE A 91 -3.63 -16.10 2.63
N ASN A 92 -4.04 -16.40 3.86
CA ASN A 92 -3.48 -15.80 5.07
C ASN A 92 -2.01 -16.19 5.32
N VAL A 93 -1.51 -17.23 4.67
CA VAL A 93 -0.09 -17.59 4.66
C VAL A 93 0.64 -16.95 3.47
N LEU A 94 0.05 -17.01 2.27
CA LEU A 94 0.70 -16.56 1.03
C LEU A 94 0.89 -15.03 0.97
N ILE A 95 -0.12 -14.24 1.33
CA ILE A 95 -0.04 -12.77 1.27
C ILE A 95 1.08 -12.23 2.20
N PRO A 96 1.16 -12.61 3.49
CA PRO A 96 2.28 -12.21 4.34
C PRO A 96 3.63 -12.68 3.83
N ALA A 97 3.74 -13.92 3.32
CA ALA A 97 4.99 -14.47 2.80
C ALA A 97 5.54 -13.67 1.60
N VAL A 98 4.66 -13.30 0.65
CA VAL A 98 5.04 -12.42 -0.47
C VAL A 98 5.50 -11.06 0.02
N ARG A 99 4.79 -10.46 0.98
CA ARG A 99 5.13 -9.15 1.52
C ARG A 99 6.45 -9.15 2.28
N GLU A 100 6.69 -10.16 3.10
CA GLU A 100 7.94 -10.33 3.84
C GLU A 100 9.12 -10.51 2.88
N ARG A 101 8.98 -11.39 1.89
CA ARG A 101 9.97 -11.63 0.83
C ARG A 101 10.35 -10.33 0.12
N ASN A 102 9.38 -9.54 -0.31
CA ASN A 102 9.59 -8.24 -0.96
C ASN A 102 10.32 -7.26 -0.05
N THR A 103 9.97 -7.21 1.22
CA THR A 103 10.62 -6.33 2.21
C THR A 103 12.07 -6.72 2.44
N VAL A 104 12.35 -8.00 2.58
CA VAL A 104 13.72 -8.52 2.80
C VAL A 104 14.61 -8.23 1.60
N PHE A 105 14.16 -8.47 0.36
CA PHE A 105 14.93 -8.14 -0.84
C PHE A 105 15.17 -6.64 -1.00
N LEU A 106 14.16 -5.82 -0.75
CA LEU A 106 14.29 -4.37 -0.78
C LEU A 106 15.38 -3.88 0.17
N LEU A 107 15.34 -4.34 1.43
CA LEU A 107 16.32 -3.95 2.44
C LEU A 107 17.72 -4.45 2.11
N ALA A 108 17.86 -5.71 1.67
CA ALA A 108 19.14 -6.26 1.28
C ALA A 108 19.77 -5.47 0.12
N GLU A 109 18.98 -5.14 -0.91
CA GLU A 109 19.47 -4.36 -2.04
C GLU A 109 19.79 -2.92 -1.63
N ALA A 110 18.96 -2.28 -0.78
CA ALA A 110 19.22 -0.93 -0.30
C ALA A 110 20.50 -0.85 0.56
N ILE A 111 20.71 -1.81 1.46
CA ILE A 111 21.89 -1.84 2.34
C ILE A 111 23.17 -2.14 1.55
N PHE A 112 23.16 -3.15 0.68
CA PHE A 112 24.39 -3.66 0.06
C PHE A 112 24.65 -3.13 -1.35
N ASP A 113 23.63 -2.69 -2.08
CA ASP A 113 23.70 -2.08 -3.43
C ASP A 113 24.54 -2.90 -4.44
N GLN A 114 24.37 -4.24 -4.42
CA GLN A 114 25.14 -5.16 -5.27
C GLN A 114 24.40 -5.57 -6.56
N GLY A 115 23.12 -5.24 -6.68
CA GLY A 115 22.27 -5.71 -7.77
C GLY A 115 21.93 -7.20 -7.70
N GLU A 116 22.23 -7.85 -6.56
CA GLU A 116 22.07 -9.30 -6.37
C GLU A 116 20.61 -9.72 -6.46
N PHE A 117 19.70 -8.86 -5.94
CA PHE A 117 18.27 -9.19 -5.81
C PHE A 117 17.36 -8.46 -6.81
N LEU A 118 17.87 -7.57 -7.66
CA LEU A 118 17.03 -6.77 -8.58
C LEU A 118 16.18 -7.64 -9.50
N LYS A 119 16.73 -8.76 -10.01
CA LYS A 119 15.98 -9.65 -10.91
C LYS A 119 14.85 -10.39 -10.22
N VAL A 120 15.04 -10.85 -8.99
CA VAL A 120 14.00 -11.53 -8.23
C VAL A 120 12.92 -10.53 -7.78
N ILE A 121 13.29 -9.32 -7.39
CA ILE A 121 12.34 -8.23 -7.10
C ILE A 121 11.45 -7.96 -8.32
N GLU A 122 12.04 -7.83 -9.50
CA GLU A 122 11.28 -7.60 -10.73
C GLU A 122 10.36 -8.78 -11.05
N SER A 123 10.85 -10.02 -10.93
CA SER A 123 10.07 -11.23 -11.16
C SER A 123 8.87 -11.33 -10.21
N ASP A 124 9.10 -11.14 -8.91
CA ASP A 124 8.07 -11.22 -7.88
C ASP A 124 7.02 -10.11 -8.06
N ALA A 125 7.46 -8.88 -8.37
CA ALA A 125 6.54 -7.77 -8.64
C ALA A 125 5.68 -8.02 -9.90
N ARG A 126 6.28 -8.56 -10.97
CA ARG A 126 5.52 -8.89 -12.19
C ARG A 126 4.52 -10.03 -11.95
N GLN A 127 4.85 -11.00 -11.10
CA GLN A 127 3.91 -12.04 -10.70
C GLN A 127 2.71 -11.44 -9.95
N LEU A 128 2.94 -10.53 -9.00
CA LEU A 128 1.86 -9.81 -8.30
C LEU A 128 0.98 -8.99 -9.26
N GLY A 129 1.56 -8.37 -10.26
CA GLY A 129 0.81 -7.60 -11.25
C GLY A 129 -0.01 -8.48 -12.22
N GLN A 130 0.26 -9.77 -12.33
CA GLN A 130 -0.54 -10.71 -13.13
C GLN A 130 -1.86 -11.08 -12.44
N LEU A 131 -1.95 -10.98 -11.11
CA LEU A 131 -3.17 -11.26 -10.36
C LEU A 131 -4.35 -10.42 -10.86
N GLY A 132 -5.54 -10.99 -10.85
CA GLY A 132 -6.79 -10.25 -11.09
C GLY A 132 -6.95 -9.12 -10.09
N THR A 133 -6.68 -9.41 -8.83
CA THR A 133 -6.82 -8.45 -7.72
C THR A 133 -5.66 -8.51 -6.73
N TRP A 134 -5.53 -7.44 -5.93
CA TRP A 134 -4.67 -7.38 -4.73
C TRP A 134 -5.48 -7.38 -3.43
N ILE A 135 -6.80 -7.32 -3.53
CA ILE A 135 -7.70 -7.33 -2.37
C ILE A 135 -7.82 -8.76 -1.81
N HIS A 136 -7.93 -8.87 -0.49
CA HIS A 136 -8.11 -10.17 0.16
C HIS A 136 -9.44 -10.80 -0.28
N PRO A 137 -9.51 -12.13 -0.59
CA PRO A 137 -10.73 -12.77 -1.08
C PRO A 137 -11.96 -12.55 -0.18
N GLY A 138 -11.78 -12.49 1.13
CA GLY A 138 -12.86 -12.19 2.08
C GLY A 138 -13.52 -10.81 1.88
N ASN A 139 -12.88 -9.91 1.11
CA ASN A 139 -13.40 -8.60 0.75
C ASN A 139 -13.91 -8.54 -0.72
N ASP A 140 -13.87 -9.66 -1.45
CA ASP A 140 -14.26 -9.78 -2.86
C ASP A 140 -15.18 -11.00 -3.10
N LEU A 141 -16.21 -11.14 -2.24
CA LEU A 141 -17.11 -12.31 -2.25
C LEU A 141 -17.85 -12.48 -3.56
N ASP A 142 -18.14 -11.42 -4.28
CA ASP A 142 -18.77 -11.43 -5.61
C ASP A 142 -17.73 -11.54 -6.76
N ARG A 143 -16.43 -11.60 -6.45
CA ARG A 143 -15.31 -11.75 -7.39
C ARG A 143 -15.21 -10.67 -8.45
N LYS A 144 -15.75 -9.47 -8.21
CA LYS A 144 -15.66 -8.37 -9.18
C LYS A 144 -14.24 -7.87 -9.32
N ASN A 145 -13.50 -7.77 -8.22
CA ASN A 145 -12.09 -7.40 -8.26
C ASN A 145 -11.24 -8.46 -8.96
N LEU A 146 -11.47 -9.75 -8.64
CA LEU A 146 -10.76 -10.85 -9.27
C LEU A 146 -11.00 -10.89 -10.79
N ARG A 147 -12.22 -10.58 -11.25
CA ARG A 147 -12.55 -10.45 -12.68
C ARG A 147 -12.15 -9.12 -13.30
N ARG A 148 -11.54 -8.21 -12.51
CA ARG A 148 -11.13 -6.86 -12.97
C ARG A 148 -12.29 -5.98 -13.42
N GLU A 149 -13.49 -6.18 -12.90
CA GLU A 149 -14.66 -5.34 -13.14
C GLU A 149 -14.59 -4.05 -12.31
N THR A 150 -13.93 -4.12 -11.16
CA THR A 150 -13.57 -2.99 -10.30
C THR A 150 -12.18 -3.18 -9.71
N PHE A 151 -11.63 -2.13 -9.10
CA PHE A 151 -10.44 -2.18 -8.25
C PHE A 151 -10.76 -1.44 -6.95
N ASP A 152 -11.27 -2.20 -5.99
CA ASP A 152 -11.42 -1.72 -4.63
C ASP A 152 -10.12 -1.92 -3.86
N ASN A 153 -9.97 -1.26 -2.72
CA ASN A 153 -8.77 -1.37 -1.93
C ASN A 153 -9.07 -1.78 -0.48
N ASP A 154 -8.18 -2.61 0.04
CA ASP A 154 -8.18 -3.08 1.41
C ASP A 154 -6.77 -2.98 2.01
N LEU A 155 -6.56 -3.49 3.21
CA LEU A 155 -5.25 -3.49 3.86
C LEU A 155 -4.19 -4.22 3.02
N GLY A 156 -4.55 -5.34 2.37
CA GLY A 156 -3.64 -6.13 1.54
C GLY A 156 -3.18 -5.37 0.31
N SER A 157 -4.13 -4.85 -0.48
CA SER A 157 -3.85 -4.07 -1.69
C SER A 157 -3.08 -2.78 -1.38
N CYS A 158 -3.41 -2.10 -0.28
CA CYS A 158 -2.68 -0.93 0.20
C CYS A 158 -1.21 -1.26 0.49
N HIS A 159 -0.93 -2.37 1.16
CA HIS A 159 0.45 -2.79 1.42
C HIS A 159 1.21 -3.19 0.15
N HIS A 160 0.57 -3.84 -0.82
CA HIS A 160 1.21 -4.13 -2.11
C HIS A 160 1.55 -2.84 -2.88
N ALA A 161 0.66 -1.86 -2.89
CA ALA A 161 0.92 -0.55 -3.49
C ALA A 161 2.12 0.15 -2.83
N VAL A 162 2.22 0.11 -1.49
CA VAL A 162 3.36 0.67 -0.75
C VAL A 162 4.65 -0.07 -1.07
N ASN A 163 4.66 -1.40 -1.17
CA ASN A 163 5.86 -2.15 -1.57
C ASN A 163 6.34 -1.72 -2.96
N PHE A 164 5.44 -1.59 -3.93
CA PHE A 164 5.78 -1.11 -5.29
C PHE A 164 6.33 0.32 -5.25
N ALA A 165 5.72 1.18 -4.44
CA ALA A 165 6.19 2.55 -4.25
C ALA A 165 7.59 2.60 -3.61
N GLN A 166 7.89 1.72 -2.68
CA GLN A 166 9.21 1.59 -2.07
C GLN A 166 10.26 1.09 -3.08
N PHE A 167 9.94 0.08 -3.89
CA PHE A 167 10.83 -0.33 -4.99
C PHE A 167 11.09 0.84 -5.94
N TYR A 168 10.04 1.52 -6.38
CA TYR A 168 10.13 2.66 -7.29
C TYR A 168 11.00 3.79 -6.74
N TYR A 169 10.84 4.15 -5.46
CA TYR A 169 11.56 5.27 -4.87
C TYR A 169 12.96 4.90 -4.40
N ILE A 170 13.08 3.86 -3.57
CA ILE A 170 14.36 3.50 -2.91
C ILE A 170 15.33 2.94 -3.95
N LEU A 171 14.90 1.96 -4.74
CA LEU A 171 15.74 1.28 -5.73
C LEU A 171 15.69 1.95 -7.11
N GLY A 172 14.82 2.94 -7.33
CA GLY A 172 14.58 3.56 -8.62
C GLY A 172 15.82 3.88 -9.46
N PRO A 173 16.92 4.42 -8.87
CA PRO A 173 18.17 4.65 -9.59
C PRO A 173 18.85 3.38 -10.15
N ARG A 174 18.52 2.20 -9.63
CA ARG A 174 19.07 0.90 -10.03
C ARG A 174 18.13 0.10 -10.93
N LEU A 175 16.85 0.49 -10.99
CA LEU A 175 15.85 -0.20 -11.80
C LEU A 175 15.90 0.25 -13.25
N SER A 176 15.56 -0.65 -14.18
CA SER A 176 15.33 -0.27 -15.57
C SER A 176 14.16 0.71 -15.70
N GLU A 177 14.18 1.52 -16.75
CA GLU A 177 13.07 2.43 -17.05
C GLU A 177 11.77 1.65 -17.28
N ASP A 178 11.83 0.52 -17.98
CA ASP A 178 10.69 -0.36 -18.23
C ASP A 178 10.07 -0.85 -16.91
N PHE A 179 10.88 -1.32 -15.97
CA PHE A 179 10.35 -1.80 -14.70
C PHE A 179 9.80 -0.66 -13.82
N ARG A 180 10.42 0.52 -13.82
CA ARG A 180 9.85 1.69 -13.13
C ARG A 180 8.49 2.10 -13.70
N ASN A 181 8.36 2.10 -15.03
CA ASN A 181 7.10 2.39 -15.70
C ASN A 181 6.05 1.33 -15.39
N TYR A 182 6.45 0.06 -15.34
CA TYR A 182 5.58 -1.04 -14.93
C TYR A 182 5.04 -0.83 -13.50
N LEU A 183 5.92 -0.58 -12.52
CA LEU A 183 5.51 -0.33 -11.12
C LEU A 183 4.52 0.85 -11.02
N SER A 184 4.83 1.94 -11.71
CA SER A 184 3.98 3.14 -11.72
C SER A 184 2.61 2.87 -12.35
N SER A 185 2.57 2.15 -13.48
CA SER A 185 1.31 1.85 -14.17
C SER A 185 0.42 0.90 -13.38
N GLU A 186 1.00 -0.10 -12.69
CA GLU A 186 0.22 -1.04 -11.88
C GLU A 186 -0.38 -0.36 -10.64
N VAL A 187 0.40 0.51 -9.96
CA VAL A 187 -0.11 1.26 -8.81
C VAL A 187 -1.16 2.29 -9.25
N ASP A 188 -0.95 2.99 -10.35
CA ASP A 188 -1.97 3.92 -10.84
C ASP A 188 -3.28 3.20 -11.19
N ARG A 189 -3.20 2.12 -11.95
CA ARG A 189 -4.35 1.37 -12.44
C ARG A 189 -5.17 0.70 -11.34
N ARG A 190 -4.52 0.18 -10.29
CA ARG A 190 -5.17 -0.59 -9.21
C ARG A 190 -5.46 0.22 -7.97
N PHE A 191 -4.75 1.32 -7.76
CA PHE A 191 -4.74 2.02 -6.49
C PHE A 191 -5.19 3.48 -6.64
N PHE A 192 -4.41 4.33 -7.33
CA PHE A 192 -4.73 5.75 -7.40
C PHE A 192 -5.97 6.08 -8.23
N SER A 193 -5.96 5.68 -9.49
CA SER A 193 -7.03 6.06 -10.44
C SER A 193 -8.41 5.54 -10.02
N PRO A 194 -8.59 4.28 -9.55
CA PRO A 194 -9.92 3.82 -9.17
C PRO A 194 -10.54 4.61 -8.00
N LEU A 195 -9.80 4.80 -6.92
CA LEU A 195 -10.31 5.58 -5.78
C LEU A 195 -10.54 7.05 -6.17
N ARG A 196 -9.58 7.66 -6.87
CA ARG A 196 -9.70 9.05 -7.31
C ARG A 196 -10.95 9.27 -8.13
N ASN A 197 -11.23 8.39 -9.09
CA ASN A 197 -12.41 8.47 -9.95
C ASN A 197 -13.72 8.32 -9.16
N ARG A 198 -13.76 7.42 -8.14
CA ARG A 198 -14.95 7.27 -7.28
C ARG A 198 -15.19 8.50 -6.42
N ILE A 199 -14.13 9.06 -5.83
CA ILE A 199 -14.20 10.29 -5.04
C ILE A 199 -14.70 11.47 -5.89
N GLU A 200 -14.15 11.66 -7.09
CA GLU A 200 -14.55 12.75 -7.99
C GLU A 200 -15.97 12.56 -8.57
N ALA A 201 -16.42 11.32 -8.71
CA ALA A 201 -17.78 11.00 -9.13
C ALA A 201 -18.80 10.95 -7.98
N GLU A 202 -18.34 11.09 -6.73
CA GLU A 202 -19.15 11.02 -5.49
C GLU A 202 -20.02 9.76 -5.43
N ARG A 203 -19.45 8.60 -5.80
CA ARG A 203 -20.17 7.33 -5.82
C ARG A 203 -19.23 6.16 -5.50
N ASP A 204 -19.81 5.07 -5.02
CA ASP A 204 -19.13 3.80 -4.73
C ASP A 204 -17.89 4.01 -3.84
N ILE A 205 -18.05 4.82 -2.78
CA ILE A 205 -16.98 5.18 -1.87
C ILE A 205 -16.56 3.95 -1.07
N ASP A 206 -15.26 3.71 -0.98
CA ASP A 206 -14.71 2.63 -0.16
C ASP A 206 -15.13 2.80 1.31
N TRP A 207 -15.75 1.79 1.88
CA TRP A 207 -16.31 1.81 3.24
C TRP A 207 -15.28 2.14 4.33
N TRP A 208 -14.01 1.76 4.14
CA TRP A 208 -12.94 2.03 5.10
C TRP A 208 -12.63 3.53 5.26
N LEU A 209 -13.07 4.36 4.31
CA LEU A 209 -12.86 5.81 4.38
C LEU A 209 -13.59 6.46 5.55
N ILE A 210 -14.73 5.91 5.93
CA ILE A 210 -15.66 6.50 6.91
C ILE A 210 -15.72 5.75 8.24
N VAL A 211 -15.00 4.63 8.36
CA VAL A 211 -14.99 3.86 9.61
C VAL A 211 -14.13 4.49 10.69
N LYS A 212 -14.48 4.18 11.94
CA LYS A 212 -13.83 4.71 13.14
C LYS A 212 -12.86 3.70 13.78
N HIS A 213 -12.12 2.96 12.95
CA HIS A 213 -11.18 1.95 13.40
C HIS A 213 -9.94 1.90 12.49
N ASN A 214 -8.98 1.01 12.78
CA ASN A 214 -7.65 0.96 12.19
C ASN A 214 -7.59 0.98 10.65
N TRP A 215 -8.59 0.46 9.95
CA TRP A 215 -8.60 0.46 8.47
C TRP A 215 -8.50 1.86 7.88
N ASN A 216 -9.15 2.83 8.51
CA ASN A 216 -9.13 4.21 8.04
C ASN A 216 -7.70 4.78 7.97
N PRO A 217 -6.93 4.90 9.06
CA PRO A 217 -5.60 5.48 9.00
C PRO A 217 -4.61 4.60 8.22
N VAL A 218 -4.74 3.26 8.26
CA VAL A 218 -3.85 2.37 7.52
C VAL A 218 -3.99 2.57 6.01
N CYS A 219 -5.20 2.56 5.48
CA CYS A 219 -5.40 2.77 4.04
C CYS A 219 -4.97 4.19 3.63
N LEU A 220 -5.37 5.23 4.38
CA LEU A 220 -5.02 6.62 4.08
C LEU A 220 -3.52 6.88 4.11
N SER A 221 -2.80 6.35 5.10
CA SER A 221 -1.34 6.48 5.17
C SER A 221 -0.66 5.78 3.99
N CYS A 222 -1.17 4.63 3.54
CA CYS A 222 -0.64 3.95 2.36
C CYS A 222 -0.81 4.79 1.09
N TYR A 223 -1.96 5.47 0.91
CA TYR A 223 -2.16 6.40 -0.21
C TYR A 223 -1.19 7.59 -0.15
N ALA A 224 -1.03 8.21 1.01
CA ALA A 224 -0.08 9.31 1.20
C ALA A 224 1.37 8.86 0.94
N HIS A 225 1.76 7.68 1.45
CA HIS A 225 3.08 7.10 1.25
C HIS A 225 3.36 6.82 -0.23
N ALA A 226 2.47 6.11 -0.90
CA ALA A 226 2.63 5.79 -2.32
C ALA A 226 2.66 7.07 -3.18
N ALA A 227 1.82 8.06 -2.87
CA ALA A 227 1.81 9.34 -3.56
C ALA A 227 3.12 10.10 -3.38
N ALA A 228 3.64 10.19 -2.16
CA ALA A 228 4.94 10.83 -1.88
C ALA A 228 6.07 10.22 -2.71
N ALA A 229 6.11 8.89 -2.80
CA ALA A 229 7.17 8.13 -3.43
C ALA A 229 7.09 8.12 -4.97
N MET A 230 5.89 8.09 -5.55
CA MET A 230 5.72 7.80 -6.97
C MET A 230 5.24 8.97 -7.81
N LEU A 231 4.43 9.88 -7.27
CA LEU A 231 3.81 10.93 -8.09
C LEU A 231 4.80 12.09 -8.33
N PRO A 232 5.10 12.43 -9.59
CA PRO A 232 6.12 13.43 -9.89
C PRO A 232 5.66 14.86 -9.62
N ARG A 233 4.37 15.17 -9.82
CA ARG A 233 3.84 16.53 -9.64
C ARG A 233 3.45 16.77 -8.18
N VAL A 234 3.93 17.89 -7.61
CA VAL A 234 3.62 18.25 -6.22
C VAL A 234 2.11 18.41 -5.98
N GLN A 235 1.33 18.86 -6.96
CA GLN A 235 -0.12 19.02 -6.84
C GLN A 235 -0.83 17.67 -6.67
N ASP A 236 -0.36 16.62 -7.37
CA ASP A 236 -0.95 15.29 -7.24
C ASP A 236 -0.65 14.69 -5.85
N ARG A 237 0.59 14.87 -5.36
CA ARG A 237 0.94 14.49 -3.98
C ARG A 237 0.11 15.27 -2.97
N ALA A 238 0.00 16.58 -3.16
CA ALA A 238 -0.76 17.46 -2.29
C ALA A 238 -2.24 17.07 -2.19
N TRP A 239 -2.82 16.60 -3.29
CA TRP A 239 -4.19 16.10 -3.28
C TRP A 239 -4.34 14.90 -2.34
N TRP A 240 -3.45 13.92 -2.43
CA TRP A 240 -3.50 12.71 -1.60
C TRP A 240 -3.20 13.00 -0.12
N PHE A 241 -2.30 13.94 0.17
CA PHE A 241 -2.04 14.37 1.55
C PHE A 241 -3.23 15.12 2.14
N ALA A 242 -3.82 16.04 1.38
CA ALA A 242 -5.02 16.76 1.80
C ALA A 242 -6.22 15.82 2.00
N PHE A 243 -6.35 14.81 1.13
CA PHE A 243 -7.36 13.77 1.22
C PHE A 243 -7.16 12.91 2.48
N ALA A 244 -5.94 12.44 2.72
CA ALA A 244 -5.62 11.65 3.90
C ALA A 244 -5.88 12.42 5.20
N GLU A 245 -5.41 13.68 5.30
CA GLU A 245 -5.66 14.52 6.47
C GLU A 245 -7.16 14.72 6.72
N MET A 246 -7.93 15.00 5.66
CA MET A 246 -9.36 15.28 5.77
C MET A 246 -10.15 14.11 6.37
N HIS A 247 -9.77 12.86 6.03
CA HIS A 247 -10.53 11.68 6.41
C HIS A 247 -9.95 10.91 7.60
N THR A 248 -8.69 11.13 7.98
CA THR A 248 -8.05 10.38 9.06
C THR A 248 -8.65 10.69 10.44
N TYR A 249 -9.32 11.83 10.60
CA TYR A 249 -10.03 12.18 11.83
C TYR A 249 -11.15 11.18 12.19
N ASN A 250 -11.70 10.46 11.21
CA ASN A 250 -12.68 9.41 11.48
C ASN A 250 -12.13 8.36 12.46
N PHE A 251 -10.84 8.04 12.40
CA PHE A 251 -10.20 7.12 13.31
C PHE A 251 -10.20 7.64 14.76
N THR A 252 -9.81 8.90 14.96
CA THR A 252 -9.77 9.50 16.32
C THR A 252 -11.15 9.73 16.90
N ASP A 253 -12.15 9.97 16.06
CA ASP A 253 -13.57 10.04 16.48
C ASP A 253 -14.12 8.70 16.98
N GLY A 254 -13.40 7.60 16.76
CA GLY A 254 -13.71 6.29 17.29
C GLY A 254 -13.23 6.04 18.70
N PHE A 255 -12.46 6.96 19.29
CA PHE A 255 -11.90 6.81 20.65
C PHE A 255 -12.88 7.36 21.68
N ALA A 256 -12.95 6.67 22.82
CA ALA A 256 -13.62 7.20 24.00
C ALA A 256 -12.78 8.34 24.63
N ASP A 257 -13.38 9.09 25.53
CA ASP A 257 -12.72 10.24 26.21
C ASP A 257 -11.43 9.85 26.96
N ASP A 258 -11.31 8.59 27.37
CA ASP A 258 -10.12 8.04 28.01
C ASP A 258 -9.08 7.49 27.01
N GLY A 259 -9.34 7.61 25.71
CA GLY A 259 -8.49 7.11 24.63
C GLY A 259 -8.68 5.63 24.31
N LEU A 260 -9.68 4.95 24.89
CA LEU A 260 -9.97 3.55 24.58
C LEU A 260 -10.51 3.41 23.15
N CYS A 261 -9.93 2.45 22.41
CA CYS A 261 -10.45 1.98 21.13
C CYS A 261 -11.20 0.65 21.33
N THR A 262 -12.40 0.53 20.79
CA THR A 262 -13.26 -0.66 20.93
C THR A 262 -12.69 -1.92 20.29
N GLU A 263 -11.72 -1.80 19.39
CA GLU A 263 -11.05 -2.93 18.74
C GLU A 263 -10.00 -3.62 19.65
N GLY A 264 -9.61 -2.99 20.76
CA GLY A 264 -8.58 -3.49 21.67
C GLY A 264 -7.17 -2.99 21.34
N VAL A 265 -6.23 -3.24 22.26
CA VAL A 265 -4.87 -2.63 22.29
C VAL A 265 -4.05 -2.93 21.04
N ALA A 266 -4.16 -4.15 20.48
CA ALA A 266 -3.37 -4.53 19.31
C ALA A 266 -3.78 -3.71 18.05
N TYR A 267 -5.08 -3.60 17.79
CA TYR A 267 -5.60 -2.81 16.67
C TYR A 267 -5.49 -1.31 16.92
N TRP A 268 -5.61 -0.87 18.18
CA TRP A 268 -5.30 0.50 18.56
C TRP A 268 -3.87 0.86 18.21
N GLY A 269 -2.89 0.04 18.62
CA GLY A 269 -1.48 0.25 18.28
C GLY A 269 -1.22 0.23 16.78
N TYR A 270 -1.86 -0.69 16.05
CA TYR A 270 -1.76 -0.76 14.60
C TYR A 270 -2.33 0.50 13.92
N GLY A 271 -3.51 0.95 14.30
CA GLY A 271 -4.11 2.17 13.76
C GLY A 271 -3.30 3.42 14.08
N VAL A 272 -2.90 3.61 15.34
CA VAL A 272 -2.11 4.78 15.79
C VAL A 272 -0.75 4.86 15.09
N SER A 273 -0.11 3.72 14.81
CA SER A 273 1.18 3.73 14.10
C SER A 273 1.10 4.22 12.65
N HIS A 274 -0.12 4.29 12.10
CA HIS A 274 -0.39 4.79 10.75
C HIS A 274 -1.05 6.18 10.73
N TYR A 275 -1.64 6.60 11.86
CA TYR A 275 -2.25 7.92 12.03
C TYR A 275 -1.18 9.02 12.12
#